data_9e23ad2921b82a3083184251f7a7a802
#
_entry.id   9e23ad2921b82a3083184251f7a7a802
#
_cell.length_a   1.000
_cell.length_b   1.000
_cell.length_c   1.000
_cell.angle_alpha   90.00
_cell.angle_beta   90.00
_cell.angle_gamma   90.00
#
_symmetry.space_group_name_H-M   'P 1'
#
loop_
_entity.id
_entity.type
_entity.pdbx_description
1 polymer ?
#
loop_
_entity_poly.entity_id
_entity_poly.type
_entity_poly.pdbx_seq_one_letter_code
_entity_poly.pdbx_strand_id
1 'polypeptide(L)'
;MNDQSIVVLKSIADSTRLSVVKHIYSQGTEVSCSEVTKSCSTFLNLSQPTMSHHFGRLVQSGVLLERKVSAEKYYKLNSALLSQLGIDITKL
;
A
#
# COMPACT_ATOMS: atom_id res chain seq x y z
N MET A 1 -22.54 5.60 1.36
CA MET A 1 -21.17 5.04 1.36
C MET A 1 -20.92 4.37 2.70
N ASN A 2 -20.38 3.16 2.71
CA ASN A 2 -20.13 2.46 3.98
C ASN A 2 -18.80 2.94 4.60
N ASP A 3 -18.62 2.62 5.87
CA ASP A 3 -17.45 3.06 6.64
C ASP A 3 -16.15 2.52 6.03
N GLN A 4 -16.18 1.32 5.47
CA GLN A 4 -15.01 0.72 4.85
C GLN A 4 -14.53 1.51 3.64
N SER A 5 -15.46 2.01 2.82
CA SER A 5 -15.09 2.85 1.67
C SER A 5 -14.39 4.13 2.14
N ILE A 6 -14.89 4.74 3.19
CA ILE A 6 -14.30 5.96 3.73
C ILE A 6 -12.89 5.69 4.27
N VAL A 7 -12.72 4.61 5.02
CA VAL A 7 -11.42 4.22 5.59
C VAL A 7 -10.39 4.00 4.47
N VAL A 8 -10.79 3.26 3.41
CA VAL A 8 -9.91 2.98 2.27
C VAL A 8 -9.55 4.27 1.55
N LEU A 9 -10.55 5.10 1.23
CA LEU A 9 -10.31 6.35 0.50
C LEU A 9 -9.40 7.29 1.28
N LYS A 10 -9.59 7.40 2.59
CA LYS A 10 -8.72 8.22 3.43
C LYS A 10 -7.28 7.72 3.43
N SER A 11 -7.08 6.40 3.43
CA SER A 11 -5.73 5.84 3.47
C SER A 11 -4.96 6.10 2.19
N ILE A 12 -5.63 6.14 1.04
CA ILE A 12 -4.98 6.41 -0.25
C ILE A 12 -5.03 7.89 -0.65
N ALA A 13 -5.76 8.72 0.10
CA ALA A 13 -5.82 10.16 -0.13
C ALA A 13 -4.61 10.88 0.49
N ASP A 14 -3.43 10.40 0.14
CA ASP A 14 -2.13 10.90 0.58
C ASP A 14 -1.16 10.60 -0.54
N SER A 15 -0.42 11.60 -1.01
CA SER A 15 0.43 11.46 -2.19
C SER A 15 1.48 10.35 -2.02
N THR A 16 2.06 10.23 -0.83
CA THR A 16 3.05 9.20 -0.55
C THR A 16 2.44 7.82 -0.56
N ARG A 17 1.33 7.63 0.14
CA ARG A 17 0.67 6.32 0.20
C ARG A 17 0.13 5.90 -1.16
N LEU A 18 -0.43 6.84 -1.91
CA LEU A 18 -0.90 6.54 -3.26
C LEU A 18 0.26 6.12 -4.17
N SER A 19 1.42 6.78 -4.05
CA SER A 19 2.62 6.40 -4.81
C SER A 19 3.07 4.98 -4.47
N VAL A 20 3.06 4.63 -3.17
CA VAL A 20 3.41 3.27 -2.72
C VAL A 20 2.44 2.24 -3.32
N VAL A 21 1.15 2.52 -3.26
CA VAL A 21 0.12 1.61 -3.80
C VAL A 21 0.30 1.42 -5.31
N LYS A 22 0.54 2.51 -6.04
CA LYS A 22 0.78 2.43 -7.50
C LYS A 22 2.03 1.62 -7.81
N HIS A 23 3.09 1.79 -7.02
CA HIS A 23 4.31 1.02 -7.19
C HIS A 23 4.06 -0.48 -7.00
N ILE A 24 3.35 -0.85 -5.92
CA ILE A 24 3.04 -2.25 -5.64
C ILE A 24 2.15 -2.82 -6.75
N TYR A 25 1.17 -2.05 -7.21
CA TYR A 25 0.33 -2.45 -8.33
C TYR A 25 1.17 -2.75 -9.58
N SER A 26 2.16 -1.89 -9.87
CA SER A 26 3.00 -2.05 -11.06
C SER A 26 3.85 -3.31 -11.03
N GLN A 27 4.17 -3.84 -9.85
CA GLN A 27 4.93 -5.08 -9.74
C GLN A 27 4.10 -6.31 -10.08
N GLY A 28 2.78 -6.23 -9.99
CA GLY A 28 1.87 -7.30 -10.38
C GLY A 28 1.87 -8.51 -9.46
N THR A 29 2.60 -8.47 -8.37
CA THR A 29 2.74 -9.60 -7.44
C THR A 29 3.09 -9.08 -6.05
N GLU A 30 3.22 -10.03 -5.10
CA GLU A 30 3.66 -9.74 -3.75
C GLU A 30 5.10 -9.19 -3.76
N VAL A 31 5.37 -8.17 -2.95
CA VAL A 31 6.68 -7.53 -2.86
C VAL A 31 7.15 -7.52 -1.40
N SER A 32 8.47 -7.61 -1.20
CA SER A 32 9.02 -7.53 0.15
C SER A 32 9.06 -6.08 0.61
N CYS A 33 8.93 -5.89 1.94
CA CYS A 33 9.04 -4.59 2.57
C CYS A 33 10.38 -3.92 2.22
N SER A 34 11.46 -4.69 2.25
CA SER A 34 12.80 -4.19 1.93
C SER A 34 12.88 -3.64 0.52
N GLU A 35 12.33 -4.37 -0.45
CA GLU A 35 12.34 -3.94 -1.86
C GLU A 35 11.51 -2.68 -2.07
N VAL A 36 10.31 -2.63 -1.51
CA VAL A 36 9.44 -1.47 -1.65
C VAL A 36 10.06 -0.25 -0.96
N THR A 37 10.60 -0.42 0.24
CA THR A 37 11.25 0.67 0.97
C THR A 37 12.43 1.20 0.19
N LYS A 38 13.27 0.32 -0.35
CA LYS A 38 14.43 0.72 -1.14
C LYS A 38 14.01 1.50 -2.39
N SER A 39 13.03 1.01 -3.12
CA SER A 39 12.54 1.67 -4.34
C SER A 39 11.87 3.00 -4.02
N CYS A 40 10.95 3.00 -3.05
CA CYS A 40 10.18 4.20 -2.73
C CYS A 40 11.01 5.27 -2.04
N SER A 41 11.93 4.89 -1.15
CA SER A 41 12.76 5.89 -0.46
C SER A 41 13.68 6.64 -1.43
N THR A 42 14.07 6.00 -2.53
CA THR A 42 14.91 6.62 -3.54
C THR A 42 14.19 7.79 -4.23
N PHE A 43 12.94 7.61 -4.65
CA PHE A 43 12.22 8.67 -5.36
C PHE A 43 11.33 9.52 -4.44
N LEU A 44 10.95 9.02 -3.28
CA LEU A 44 10.16 9.80 -2.31
C LEU A 44 11.03 10.49 -1.26
N ASN A 45 12.28 10.09 -1.15
CA ASN A 45 13.24 10.64 -0.19
C ASN A 45 12.73 10.55 1.25
N LEU A 46 12.21 9.40 1.65
CA LEU A 46 11.64 9.18 2.97
C LEU A 46 12.50 8.22 3.79
N SER A 47 12.49 8.42 5.11
CA SER A 47 13.16 7.52 6.04
C SER A 47 12.40 6.21 6.16
N GLN A 48 13.09 5.14 6.61
CA GLN A 48 12.47 3.85 6.83
C GLN A 48 11.35 3.89 7.88
N PRO A 49 11.50 4.58 9.03
CA PRO A 49 10.39 4.70 9.98
C PRO A 49 9.14 5.36 9.37
N THR A 50 9.32 6.36 8.53
CA THR A 50 8.22 7.02 7.84
C THR A 50 7.54 6.06 6.87
N MET A 51 8.32 5.28 6.11
CA MET A 51 7.76 4.27 5.21
C MET A 51 6.96 3.23 5.98
N SER A 52 7.49 2.75 7.12
CA SER A 52 6.78 1.78 7.96
C SER A 52 5.43 2.32 8.44
N HIS A 53 5.37 3.60 8.78
CA HIS A 53 4.12 4.25 9.17
C HIS A 53 3.10 4.22 8.03
N HIS A 54 3.53 4.52 6.81
CA HIS A 54 2.65 4.48 5.64
C HIS A 54 2.17 3.06 5.32
N PHE A 55 3.05 2.07 5.40
CA PHE A 55 2.65 0.67 5.23
C PHE A 55 1.62 0.27 6.29
N GLY A 56 1.86 0.64 7.55
CA GLY A 56 0.92 0.34 8.63
C GLY A 56 -0.48 0.90 8.39
N ARG A 57 -0.56 2.13 7.90
CA ARG A 57 -1.84 2.76 7.55
C ARG A 57 -2.56 2.01 6.44
N LEU A 58 -1.81 1.61 5.40
CA LEU A 58 -2.39 0.88 4.26
C LEU A 58 -2.86 -0.51 4.66
N VAL A 59 -2.11 -1.20 5.51
CA VAL A 59 -2.51 -2.52 6.01
C VAL A 59 -3.74 -2.39 6.90
N GLN A 60 -3.76 -1.41 7.79
CA GLN A 60 -4.86 -1.20 8.72
C GLN A 60 -6.17 -0.89 7.99
N SER A 61 -6.11 -0.16 6.89
CA SER A 61 -7.29 0.16 6.08
C SER A 61 -7.77 -0.99 5.21
N GLY A 62 -6.95 -2.04 5.05
CA GLY A 62 -7.25 -3.18 4.19
C GLY A 62 -6.77 -3.04 2.76
N VAL A 63 -6.17 -1.91 2.39
CA VAL A 63 -5.67 -1.70 1.01
C VAL A 63 -4.53 -2.65 0.67
N LEU A 64 -3.64 -2.90 1.64
CA LEU A 64 -2.57 -3.86 1.48
C LEU A 64 -2.80 -5.07 2.40
N LEU A 65 -2.46 -6.24 1.88
CA LEU A 65 -2.38 -7.47 2.66
C LEU A 65 -0.92 -7.68 3.05
N GLU A 66 -0.69 -8.01 4.31
CA GLU A 66 0.66 -8.20 4.86
C GLU A 66 0.85 -9.66 5.24
N ARG A 67 2.01 -10.21 4.88
CA ARG A 67 2.41 -11.55 5.26
C ARG A 67 3.83 -11.46 5.82
N LYS A 68 4.08 -12.08 6.96
CA LYS A 68 5.40 -12.08 7.59
C LYS A 68 6.01 -13.46 7.46
N VAL A 69 7.24 -13.51 6.94
CA VAL A 69 8.01 -14.75 6.85
C VAL A 69 9.37 -14.46 7.49
N SER A 70 9.64 -15.11 8.63
CA SER A 70 10.83 -14.84 9.40
C SER A 70 10.88 -13.37 9.82
N ALA A 71 11.94 -12.65 9.50
CA ALA A 71 12.08 -11.23 9.83
C ALA A 71 11.59 -10.31 8.70
N GLU A 72 11.15 -10.88 7.57
CA GLU A 72 10.75 -10.09 6.40
C GLU A 72 9.23 -10.03 6.29
N LYS A 73 8.72 -8.86 5.93
CA LYS A 73 7.31 -8.65 5.63
C LYS A 73 7.12 -8.53 4.13
N TYR A 74 6.00 -9.07 3.65
CA TYR A 74 5.61 -9.02 2.25
C TYR A 74 4.25 -8.35 2.14
N TYR A 75 4.08 -7.55 1.10
CA TYR A 75 2.84 -6.82 0.85
C TYR A 75 2.33 -7.13 -0.53
N LYS A 76 1.02 -7.22 -0.65
CA LYS A 76 0.36 -7.24 -1.95
C LYS A 76 -0.91 -6.42 -1.88
N LEU A 77 -1.34 -5.94 -3.03
CA LEU A 77 -2.57 -5.15 -3.12
C LEU A 77 -3.77 -6.05 -2.84
N ASN A 78 -4.70 -5.55 -2.02
CA ASN A 78 -5.96 -6.23 -1.79
C ASN A 78 -6.92 -5.92 -2.93
N SER A 79 -6.69 -6.54 -4.08
CA SER A 79 -7.45 -6.27 -5.31
C SER A 79 -8.93 -6.62 -5.15
N ALA A 80 -9.24 -7.66 -4.38
CA ALA A 80 -10.62 -8.06 -4.13
C ALA A 80 -11.40 -6.94 -3.42
N LEU A 81 -10.81 -6.32 -2.39
CA LEU A 81 -11.45 -5.22 -1.67
C LEU A 81 -11.63 -4.00 -2.56
N LEU A 82 -10.58 -3.62 -3.29
CA LEU A 82 -10.64 -2.45 -4.17
C LEU A 82 -11.71 -2.63 -5.25
N SER A 83 -11.76 -3.81 -5.86
CA SER A 83 -12.77 -4.14 -6.86
C SER A 83 -14.18 -4.08 -6.26
N GLN A 84 -14.35 -4.62 -5.06
CA GLN A 84 -15.63 -4.60 -4.36
C GLN A 84 -16.11 -3.16 -4.12
N LEU A 85 -15.20 -2.25 -3.83
CA LEU A 85 -15.51 -0.85 -3.58
C LEU A 85 -15.56 0.01 -4.86
N GLY A 86 -15.28 -0.58 -6.01
CA GLY A 86 -15.28 0.14 -7.28
C GLY A 86 -14.09 1.05 -7.48
N ILE A 87 -12.98 0.80 -6.77
CA ILE A 87 -11.78 1.62 -6.85
C ILE A 87 -10.80 0.97 -7.84
N ASP A 88 -10.44 1.73 -8.87
CA ASP A 88 -9.49 1.31 -9.90
C ASP A 88 -8.21 2.12 -9.74
N ILE A 89 -7.16 1.49 -9.22
CA ILE A 89 -5.88 2.15 -8.97
C ILE A 89 -5.27 2.72 -10.26
N THR A 90 -5.53 2.11 -11.41
CA THR A 90 -4.99 2.60 -12.68
C THR A 90 -5.53 3.96 -13.07
N LYS A 91 -6.62 4.39 -12.47
CA LYS A 91 -7.27 5.67 -12.78
C LYS A 91 -6.99 6.76 -11.74
N LEU A 92 -6.16 6.46 -10.77
CA LEU A 92 -5.83 7.42 -9.70
C LEU A 92 -4.47 8.13 -9.87
#